data_a2678f34f82822c01376d0a91d3af705
#
_entry.id   a2678f34f82822c01376d0a91d3af705
#
_cell.length_a   1.000
_cell.length_b   1.000
_cell.length_c   1.000
_cell.angle_alpha   90.00
_cell.angle_beta   90.00
_cell.angle_gamma   90.00
#
_symmetry.space_group_name_H-M   'P 1'
#
loop_
_entity.id
_entity.type
_entity.pdbx_description
1 polymer ?
#
loop_
_entity_poly.entity_id
_entity_poly.type
_entity_poly.pdbx_seq_one_letter_code
_entity_poly.pdbx_strand_id
1 'polypeptide(L)'
;MEYRIEHDSMGEVKVPANVYWAAQTERSHENFNIGVGIETMPQEIIHAFGILKKAAAVANSELKPAKMTAEKLDVISKACDEVISGKLNAHFPLVVWQTGSGTQSNMNANEVIANRANEIAGTKLCHPNDDINMSQSSNDTFPTAMHIAAVIAIEDKVIPAIDLLVSTFKRLEKENEGIVKSGRTHLQDATPITFSQEISGWRSSLEKDKKLLEIALPELKELALGGTAVGTGLNAPAGFDVRVAKAVADLTGKDFVTAENKFHALTSKDEIVFAHGALKALAADMMKIANDVRWLASGPRLGLGEITIPANEPGSSIMPGKVNPTQCEAVTMVAVQVMGNDAAVGIAASQGNFELNVFMPVCAYNFLQSVRLLSEAIASFDKNCASGIRANRERMDENVRRSLMLVTALNPHIGYENAAKTAKKAYKENISLKEACVALGFLTAEKFDEVFHPEQMV
;
A
#
# COMPACT_ATOMS: atom_id res chain seq x y z
N MET A 1 24.03 -26.09 21.03
CA MET A 1 24.11 -25.47 19.73
C MET A 1 25.57 -25.46 19.35
N GLU A 2 25.94 -25.88 18.13
CA GLU A 2 27.32 -25.81 17.67
C GLU A 2 27.62 -24.41 17.14
N TYR A 3 28.86 -23.94 17.35
CA TYR A 3 29.32 -22.62 16.93
C TYR A 3 30.57 -22.75 16.07
N ARG A 4 30.75 -21.83 15.12
CA ARG A 4 31.99 -21.60 14.42
C ARG A 4 32.58 -20.25 14.80
N ILE A 5 33.88 -20.08 14.64
CA ILE A 5 34.57 -18.82 14.88
C ILE A 5 34.66 -18.08 13.53
N GLU A 6 34.14 -16.87 13.51
CA GLU A 6 34.29 -15.94 12.42
C GLU A 6 35.09 -14.72 12.85
N HIS A 7 35.59 -13.95 11.88
CA HIS A 7 36.46 -12.80 12.14
C HIS A 7 35.98 -11.57 11.34
N ASP A 8 36.09 -10.42 11.99
CA ASP A 8 35.99 -9.11 11.32
C ASP A 8 37.13 -8.18 11.82
N SER A 9 37.06 -6.89 11.46
CA SER A 9 38.08 -5.90 11.87
C SER A 9 38.17 -5.66 13.39
N MET A 10 37.18 -6.14 14.18
CA MET A 10 37.12 -6.01 15.64
C MET A 10 37.59 -7.29 16.36
N GLY A 11 37.85 -8.38 15.60
CA GLY A 11 38.32 -9.64 16.15
C GLY A 11 37.38 -10.81 16.00
N GLU A 12 37.53 -11.83 16.82
CA GLU A 12 36.76 -13.08 16.77
C GLU A 12 35.32 -12.92 17.27
N VAL A 13 34.39 -13.63 16.62
CA VAL A 13 32.99 -13.75 17.02
C VAL A 13 32.55 -15.21 16.91
N LYS A 14 31.77 -15.69 17.86
CA LYS A 14 31.11 -16.99 17.81
C LYS A 14 29.79 -16.87 17.07
N VAL A 15 29.65 -17.56 15.94
CA VAL A 15 28.45 -17.58 15.11
C VAL A 15 27.85 -18.99 15.13
N PRO A 16 26.52 -19.19 15.20
CA PRO A 16 25.93 -20.52 15.12
C PRO A 16 26.37 -21.24 13.85
N ALA A 17 26.71 -22.52 13.97
CA ALA A 17 27.31 -23.27 12.85
C ALA A 17 26.35 -23.51 11.68
N ASN A 18 25.03 -23.48 11.94
CA ASN A 18 23.97 -23.80 10.99
C ASN A 18 23.41 -22.59 10.22
N VAL A 19 24.04 -21.42 10.33
CA VAL A 19 23.58 -20.20 9.64
C VAL A 19 24.63 -19.73 8.62
N TYR A 20 24.16 -18.98 7.59
CA TYR A 20 25.06 -18.43 6.57
C TYR A 20 25.60 -17.03 6.90
N TRP A 21 24.99 -16.29 7.85
CA TRP A 21 25.59 -15.01 8.25
C TRP A 21 26.93 -15.20 8.98
N ALA A 22 27.73 -14.16 9.10
CA ALA A 22 29.06 -14.20 9.71
C ALA A 22 29.22 -13.13 10.81
N ALA A 23 30.45 -12.66 11.03
CA ALA A 23 30.85 -11.86 12.20
C ALA A 23 30.08 -10.54 12.32
N GLN A 24 29.94 -9.76 11.23
CA GLN A 24 29.31 -8.44 11.31
C GLN A 24 27.82 -8.55 11.59
N THR A 25 27.13 -9.52 11.01
CA THR A 25 25.72 -9.78 11.30
C THR A 25 25.54 -10.23 12.74
N GLU A 26 26.36 -11.16 13.25
CA GLU A 26 26.26 -11.64 14.62
C GLU A 26 26.44 -10.50 15.62
N ARG A 27 27.45 -9.63 15.42
CA ARG A 27 27.62 -8.45 16.28
C ARG A 27 26.38 -7.54 16.29
N SER A 28 25.76 -7.33 15.14
CA SER A 28 24.51 -6.54 15.05
C SER A 28 23.36 -7.23 15.76
N HIS A 29 23.23 -8.54 15.59
CA HIS A 29 22.22 -9.37 16.24
C HIS A 29 22.35 -9.34 17.77
N GLU A 30 23.57 -9.37 18.29
CA GLU A 30 23.84 -9.24 19.72
C GLU A 30 23.68 -7.81 20.25
N ASN A 31 24.00 -6.78 19.43
CA ASN A 31 24.01 -5.39 19.87
C ASN A 31 22.61 -4.75 19.92
N PHE A 32 21.66 -5.17 19.08
CA PHE A 32 20.35 -4.54 18.95
C PHE A 32 19.21 -5.48 19.37
N ASN A 33 18.94 -5.56 20.67
CA ASN A 33 17.83 -6.33 21.24
C ASN A 33 16.56 -5.46 21.38
N ILE A 34 16.10 -4.89 20.25
CA ILE A 34 14.95 -3.97 20.19
C ILE A 34 13.94 -4.55 19.20
N GLY A 35 12.75 -4.92 19.69
CA GLY A 35 11.67 -5.45 18.84
C GLY A 35 11.97 -6.82 18.20
N VAL A 36 12.86 -7.60 18.81
CA VAL A 36 13.30 -8.91 18.30
C VAL A 36 12.10 -9.85 18.08
N GLY A 37 12.04 -10.45 16.90
CA GLY A 37 10.96 -11.35 16.51
C GLY A 37 9.65 -10.65 16.09
N ILE A 38 9.58 -9.32 16.18
CA ILE A 38 8.41 -8.51 15.76
C ILE A 38 8.84 -7.53 14.68
N GLU A 39 9.68 -6.54 15.00
CA GLU A 39 10.16 -5.52 14.04
C GLU A 39 11.48 -5.99 13.38
N THR A 40 11.40 -7.09 12.64
CA THR A 40 12.52 -7.57 11.82
C THR A 40 12.58 -6.83 10.48
N MET A 41 13.77 -6.83 9.86
CA MET A 41 13.91 -6.26 8.51
C MET A 41 12.91 -6.90 7.55
N PRO A 42 12.09 -6.10 6.80
CA PRO A 42 11.10 -6.65 5.88
C PRO A 42 11.72 -7.59 4.85
N GLN A 43 11.04 -8.69 4.57
CA GLN A 43 11.50 -9.67 3.58
C GLN A 43 11.65 -9.08 2.18
N GLU A 44 10.83 -8.10 1.85
CA GLU A 44 10.90 -7.35 0.59
C GLU A 44 12.27 -6.66 0.42
N ILE A 45 12.86 -6.14 1.51
CA ILE A 45 14.22 -5.58 1.51
C ILE A 45 15.26 -6.68 1.30
N ILE A 46 15.10 -7.82 1.96
CA ILE A 46 16.00 -8.97 1.82
C ILE A 46 16.00 -9.46 0.35
N HIS A 47 14.82 -9.65 -0.23
CA HIS A 47 14.68 -10.06 -1.63
C HIS A 47 15.27 -9.02 -2.58
N ALA A 48 15.06 -7.73 -2.31
CA ALA A 48 15.65 -6.64 -3.09
C ALA A 48 17.18 -6.65 -3.01
N PHE A 49 17.77 -6.96 -1.87
CA PHE A 49 19.22 -7.20 -1.78
C PHE A 49 19.66 -8.36 -2.67
N GLY A 50 18.92 -9.45 -2.73
CA GLY A 50 19.21 -10.56 -3.65
C GLY A 50 19.28 -10.09 -5.11
N ILE A 51 18.29 -9.29 -5.55
CA ILE A 51 18.23 -8.71 -6.90
C ILE A 51 19.43 -7.77 -7.13
N LEU A 52 19.67 -6.84 -6.21
CA LEU A 52 20.74 -5.85 -6.28
C LEU A 52 22.11 -6.52 -6.36
N LYS A 53 22.38 -7.50 -5.50
CA LYS A 53 23.69 -8.19 -5.45
C LYS A 53 23.93 -9.03 -6.71
N LYS A 54 22.89 -9.67 -7.24
CA LYS A 54 22.97 -10.36 -8.54
C LYS A 54 23.27 -9.38 -9.66
N ALA A 55 22.54 -8.26 -9.74
CA ALA A 55 22.75 -7.21 -10.74
C ALA A 55 24.16 -6.61 -10.66
N ALA A 56 24.68 -6.36 -9.43
CA ALA A 56 26.02 -5.86 -9.22
C ALA A 56 27.09 -6.87 -9.66
N ALA A 57 26.90 -8.15 -9.41
CA ALA A 57 27.81 -9.20 -9.88
C ALA A 57 27.84 -9.27 -11.42
N VAL A 58 26.69 -9.16 -12.09
CA VAL A 58 26.59 -9.07 -13.56
C VAL A 58 27.36 -7.87 -14.08
N ALA A 59 27.08 -6.66 -13.55
CA ALA A 59 27.79 -5.44 -13.98
C ALA A 59 29.31 -5.52 -13.74
N ASN A 60 29.74 -6.07 -12.61
CA ASN A 60 31.16 -6.24 -12.32
C ASN A 60 31.83 -7.31 -13.20
N SER A 61 31.10 -8.34 -13.64
CA SER A 61 31.66 -9.33 -14.56
C SER A 61 31.99 -8.74 -15.94
N GLU A 62 31.25 -7.75 -16.36
CA GLU A 62 31.52 -7.00 -17.59
C GLU A 62 32.66 -5.97 -17.43
N LEU A 63 32.69 -5.26 -16.30
CA LEU A 63 33.60 -4.14 -16.05
C LEU A 63 34.92 -4.54 -15.39
N LYS A 64 34.94 -5.62 -14.61
CA LYS A 64 36.08 -6.14 -13.86
C LYS A 64 36.20 -7.67 -14.03
N PRO A 65 36.25 -8.21 -15.25
CA PRO A 65 36.20 -9.67 -15.49
C PRO A 65 37.35 -10.45 -14.86
N ALA A 66 38.49 -9.80 -14.61
CA ALA A 66 39.62 -10.43 -13.91
C ALA A 66 39.35 -10.66 -12.40
N LYS A 67 38.43 -9.90 -11.81
CA LYS A 67 38.05 -10.03 -10.40
C LYS A 67 36.73 -10.80 -10.24
N MET A 68 35.71 -10.44 -11.01
CA MET A 68 34.42 -11.14 -11.07
C MET A 68 34.45 -12.12 -12.24
N THR A 69 35.05 -13.30 -11.99
CA THR A 69 35.17 -14.38 -12.96
C THR A 69 33.83 -15.03 -13.26
N ALA A 70 33.73 -15.75 -14.39
CA ALA A 70 32.50 -16.47 -14.75
C ALA A 70 32.07 -17.50 -13.66
N GLU A 71 33.05 -18.13 -13.01
CA GLU A 71 32.79 -19.07 -11.92
C GLU A 71 32.17 -18.35 -10.70
N LYS A 72 32.75 -17.20 -10.28
CA LYS A 72 32.19 -16.39 -9.19
C LYS A 72 30.79 -15.90 -9.53
N LEU A 73 30.59 -15.38 -10.73
CA LEU A 73 29.28 -14.90 -11.18
C LEU A 73 28.21 -16.00 -11.12
N ASP A 74 28.54 -17.22 -11.55
CA ASP A 74 27.61 -18.36 -11.52
C ASP A 74 27.16 -18.71 -10.10
N VAL A 75 28.12 -18.90 -9.19
CA VAL A 75 27.76 -19.29 -7.80
C VAL A 75 27.11 -18.17 -7.00
N ILE A 76 27.52 -16.90 -7.23
CA ILE A 76 26.88 -15.73 -6.62
C ILE A 76 25.45 -15.59 -7.13
N SER A 77 25.24 -15.73 -8.44
CA SER A 77 23.90 -15.67 -9.03
C SER A 77 22.96 -16.71 -8.45
N LYS A 78 23.41 -17.96 -8.31
CA LYS A 78 22.64 -19.04 -7.68
C LYS A 78 22.28 -18.74 -6.22
N ALA A 79 23.24 -18.26 -5.44
CA ALA A 79 22.98 -17.86 -4.06
C ALA A 79 22.00 -16.69 -3.96
N CYS A 80 22.12 -15.70 -4.83
CA CYS A 80 21.16 -14.58 -4.94
C CYS A 80 19.74 -15.06 -5.29
N ASP A 81 19.61 -16.03 -6.21
CA ASP A 81 18.30 -16.59 -6.56
C ASP A 81 17.64 -17.30 -5.38
N GLU A 82 18.41 -17.94 -4.50
CA GLU A 82 17.89 -18.50 -3.25
C GLU A 82 17.45 -17.42 -2.25
N VAL A 83 18.11 -16.26 -2.21
CA VAL A 83 17.67 -15.10 -1.42
C VAL A 83 16.38 -14.51 -2.01
N ILE A 84 16.32 -14.27 -3.32
CA ILE A 84 15.17 -13.72 -4.02
C ILE A 84 13.93 -14.61 -3.83
N SER A 85 14.10 -15.93 -3.87
CA SER A 85 12.99 -16.88 -3.68
C SER A 85 12.52 -17.03 -2.24
N GLY A 86 13.21 -16.41 -1.28
CA GLY A 86 12.91 -16.51 0.16
C GLY A 86 13.45 -17.80 0.83
N LYS A 87 14.12 -18.67 0.10
CA LYS A 87 14.68 -19.93 0.65
C LYS A 87 15.66 -19.68 1.80
N LEU A 88 16.34 -18.54 1.81
CA LEU A 88 17.33 -18.18 2.81
C LEU A 88 16.81 -17.17 3.86
N ASN A 89 15.51 -16.87 3.92
CA ASN A 89 14.95 -15.87 4.83
C ASN A 89 15.33 -16.08 6.31
N ALA A 90 15.46 -17.33 6.75
CA ALA A 90 15.86 -17.67 8.13
C ALA A 90 17.30 -17.22 8.50
N HIS A 91 18.10 -16.81 7.50
CA HIS A 91 19.46 -16.33 7.70
C HIS A 91 19.56 -14.79 7.78
N PHE A 92 18.45 -14.10 7.93
CA PHE A 92 18.35 -12.64 8.04
C PHE A 92 17.66 -12.25 9.36
N PRO A 93 18.39 -12.33 10.50
CA PRO A 93 17.80 -12.19 11.83
C PRO A 93 17.66 -10.73 12.29
N LEU A 94 18.17 -9.75 11.51
CA LEU A 94 18.35 -8.39 12.00
C LEU A 94 17.02 -7.63 12.13
N VAL A 95 16.98 -6.79 13.15
CA VAL A 95 15.85 -5.91 13.44
C VAL A 95 15.94 -4.60 12.65
N VAL A 96 14.81 -3.91 12.53
CA VAL A 96 14.73 -2.56 11.95
C VAL A 96 15.54 -1.53 12.75
N TRP A 97 15.55 -1.68 14.07
CA TRP A 97 16.23 -0.81 15.03
C TRP A 97 17.74 -1.11 15.10
N GLN A 98 18.43 -0.84 13.99
CA GLN A 98 19.85 -1.03 13.78
C GLN A 98 20.51 0.29 13.35
N THR A 99 21.75 0.25 12.82
CA THR A 99 22.34 1.45 12.21
C THR A 99 21.45 2.02 11.14
N GLY A 100 21.23 3.34 11.18
CA GLY A 100 20.27 4.03 10.33
C GLY A 100 20.62 4.07 8.84
N SER A 101 21.87 3.76 8.48
CA SER A 101 22.33 3.59 7.10
C SER A 101 22.01 2.23 6.49
N GLY A 102 21.57 1.25 7.31
CA GLY A 102 21.34 -0.12 6.88
C GLY A 102 22.60 -0.94 6.63
N THR A 103 23.75 -0.50 7.12
CA THR A 103 25.04 -1.19 6.90
C THR A 103 25.00 -2.65 7.34
N GLN A 104 24.40 -2.96 8.49
CA GLN A 104 24.33 -4.33 8.97
C GLN A 104 23.46 -5.20 8.07
N SER A 105 22.36 -4.69 7.53
CA SER A 105 21.54 -5.43 6.55
C SER A 105 22.27 -5.67 5.23
N ASN A 106 23.03 -4.69 4.74
CA ASN A 106 23.91 -4.89 3.59
C ASN A 106 24.96 -5.97 3.86
N MET A 107 25.60 -5.94 5.03
CA MET A 107 26.60 -6.96 5.41
C MET A 107 25.95 -8.32 5.63
N ASN A 108 24.76 -8.39 6.20
CA ASN A 108 24.01 -9.63 6.31
C ASN A 108 23.79 -10.28 4.93
N ALA A 109 23.35 -9.50 3.95
CA ALA A 109 23.21 -9.99 2.57
C ALA A 109 24.56 -10.44 1.99
N ASN A 110 25.62 -9.65 2.17
CA ASN A 110 26.96 -10.00 1.69
C ASN A 110 27.47 -11.31 2.30
N GLU A 111 27.35 -11.49 3.62
CA GLU A 111 27.80 -12.66 4.35
C GLU A 111 27.00 -13.92 3.96
N VAL A 112 25.67 -13.82 3.91
CA VAL A 112 24.80 -14.94 3.54
C VAL A 112 25.08 -15.39 2.10
N ILE A 113 25.16 -14.45 1.16
CA ILE A 113 25.40 -14.75 -0.26
C ILE A 113 26.80 -15.35 -0.44
N ALA A 114 27.85 -14.78 0.19
CA ALA A 114 29.21 -15.30 0.07
C ALA A 114 29.33 -16.71 0.63
N ASN A 115 28.81 -16.98 1.83
CA ASN A 115 28.88 -18.29 2.44
C ASN A 115 28.07 -19.34 1.67
N ARG A 116 26.89 -18.97 1.18
CA ARG A 116 26.09 -19.88 0.33
C ARG A 116 26.76 -20.14 -1.02
N ALA A 117 27.34 -19.13 -1.65
CA ALA A 117 28.10 -19.28 -2.89
C ALA A 117 29.32 -20.20 -2.71
N ASN A 118 30.03 -20.06 -1.60
CA ASN A 118 31.17 -20.94 -1.25
C ASN A 118 30.73 -22.39 -1.03
N GLU A 119 29.59 -22.62 -0.39
CA GLU A 119 29.04 -23.98 -0.26
C GLU A 119 28.64 -24.56 -1.61
N ILE A 120 28.01 -23.77 -2.51
CA ILE A 120 27.68 -24.20 -3.87
C ILE A 120 28.95 -24.54 -4.67
N ALA A 121 30.01 -23.74 -4.52
CA ALA A 121 31.30 -23.96 -5.18
C ALA A 121 32.09 -25.17 -4.60
N GLY A 122 31.77 -25.58 -3.36
CA GLY A 122 32.54 -26.60 -2.63
C GLY A 122 33.92 -26.12 -2.16
N THR A 123 34.20 -24.82 -2.26
CA THR A 123 35.48 -24.19 -1.88
C THR A 123 35.28 -22.72 -1.47
N LYS A 124 36.23 -22.13 -0.75
CA LYS A 124 36.22 -20.72 -0.36
C LYS A 124 36.59 -19.83 -1.56
N LEU A 125 35.63 -19.55 -2.43
CA LEU A 125 35.81 -18.81 -3.69
C LEU A 125 35.45 -17.32 -3.55
N CYS A 126 34.43 -16.98 -2.74
CA CYS A 126 33.85 -15.65 -2.61
C CYS A 126 34.08 -15.05 -1.24
N HIS A 127 34.36 -13.74 -1.18
CA HIS A 127 34.51 -12.97 0.05
C HIS A 127 33.37 -11.91 0.13
N PRO A 128 32.74 -11.71 1.32
CA PRO A 128 31.64 -10.77 1.46
C PRO A 128 31.91 -9.34 0.98
N ASN A 129 33.08 -8.79 1.36
CA ASN A 129 33.43 -7.40 1.01
C ASN A 129 34.05 -7.28 -0.38
N ASP A 130 34.95 -8.20 -0.76
CA ASP A 130 35.75 -8.07 -1.99
C ASP A 130 34.97 -8.48 -3.25
N ASP A 131 34.05 -9.43 -3.10
CA ASP A 131 33.30 -10.00 -4.23
C ASP A 131 31.82 -9.57 -4.21
N ILE A 132 31.08 -9.82 -3.11
CA ILE A 132 29.64 -9.52 -3.06
C ILE A 132 29.38 -8.02 -2.98
N ASN A 133 30.24 -7.28 -2.24
CA ASN A 133 30.14 -5.82 -2.11
C ASN A 133 31.02 -5.04 -3.11
N MET A 134 31.58 -5.72 -4.13
CA MET A 134 32.45 -5.10 -5.12
C MET A 134 31.79 -3.89 -5.76
N SER A 135 32.53 -2.76 -5.85
CA SER A 135 32.05 -1.47 -6.42
C SER A 135 30.88 -0.80 -5.69
N GLN A 136 30.59 -1.18 -4.45
CA GLN A 136 29.43 -0.76 -3.67
C GLN A 136 29.82 -0.20 -2.30
N SER A 137 28.90 0.54 -1.68
CA SER A 137 28.87 0.88 -0.25
C SER A 137 27.52 0.52 0.34
N SER A 138 27.43 0.36 1.67
CA SER A 138 26.10 0.28 2.33
C SER A 138 25.25 1.50 2.06
N ASN A 139 25.89 2.65 1.88
CA ASN A 139 25.22 3.95 1.72
C ASN A 139 24.42 4.05 0.41
N ASP A 140 24.89 3.41 -0.67
CA ASP A 140 24.18 3.36 -1.94
C ASP A 140 23.37 2.07 -2.13
N THR A 141 23.72 0.96 -1.47
CA THR A 141 22.98 -0.31 -1.61
C THR A 141 21.64 -0.30 -0.87
N PHE A 142 21.61 0.20 0.37
CA PHE A 142 20.37 0.15 1.16
C PHE A 142 19.25 1.01 0.54
N PRO A 143 19.47 2.29 0.15
CA PRO A 143 18.43 3.06 -0.55
C PRO A 143 18.04 2.44 -1.89
N THR A 144 18.95 1.81 -2.61
CA THR A 144 18.64 1.05 -3.82
C THR A 144 17.72 -0.13 -3.52
N ALA A 145 18.00 -0.91 -2.48
CA ALA A 145 17.11 -2.01 -2.05
C ALA A 145 15.73 -1.49 -1.63
N MET A 146 15.66 -0.32 -0.96
CA MET A 146 14.40 0.32 -0.62
C MET A 146 13.55 0.63 -1.87
N HIS A 147 14.15 1.23 -2.89
CA HIS A 147 13.48 1.58 -4.14
C HIS A 147 13.03 0.34 -4.90
N ILE A 148 13.88 -0.67 -5.04
CA ILE A 148 13.52 -1.94 -5.69
C ILE A 148 12.32 -2.58 -4.96
N ALA A 149 12.38 -2.69 -3.63
CA ALA A 149 11.31 -3.27 -2.83
C ALA A 149 9.99 -2.46 -2.96
N ALA A 150 10.08 -1.12 -2.92
CA ALA A 150 8.92 -0.24 -3.03
C ALA A 150 8.22 -0.37 -4.38
N VAL A 151 8.97 -0.33 -5.49
CA VAL A 151 8.42 -0.45 -6.85
C VAL A 151 7.75 -1.81 -7.05
N ILE A 152 8.44 -2.90 -6.69
CA ILE A 152 7.88 -4.26 -6.80
C ILE A 152 6.60 -4.38 -5.97
N ALA A 153 6.62 -3.89 -4.74
CA ALA A 153 5.47 -3.99 -3.86
C ALA A 153 4.25 -3.16 -4.33
N ILE A 154 4.47 -1.97 -4.89
CA ILE A 154 3.39 -1.16 -5.47
C ILE A 154 2.83 -1.84 -6.72
N GLU A 155 3.70 -2.16 -7.71
CA GLU A 155 3.26 -2.68 -9.00
C GLU A 155 2.67 -4.09 -8.91
N ASP A 156 3.21 -4.96 -8.05
CA ASP A 156 2.82 -6.37 -8.01
C ASP A 156 1.79 -6.69 -6.91
N LYS A 157 1.53 -5.77 -5.96
CA LYS A 157 0.58 -6.00 -4.86
C LYS A 157 -0.52 -4.95 -4.80
N VAL A 158 -0.18 -3.64 -4.68
CA VAL A 158 -1.19 -2.59 -4.44
C VAL A 158 -2.03 -2.34 -5.68
N ILE A 159 -1.38 -2.14 -6.83
CA ILE A 159 -2.09 -1.86 -8.09
C ILE A 159 -3.04 -3.02 -8.47
N PRO A 160 -2.63 -4.31 -8.43
CA PRO A 160 -3.55 -5.41 -8.66
C PRO A 160 -4.71 -5.50 -7.66
N ALA A 161 -4.49 -5.17 -6.39
CA ALA A 161 -5.56 -5.13 -5.40
C ALA A 161 -6.59 -4.02 -5.70
N ILE A 162 -6.11 -2.83 -6.11
CA ILE A 162 -7.00 -1.75 -6.57
C ILE A 162 -7.80 -2.20 -7.79
N ASP A 163 -7.15 -2.79 -8.80
CA ASP A 163 -7.81 -3.24 -10.04
C ASP A 163 -8.89 -4.29 -9.77
N LEU A 164 -8.65 -5.19 -8.81
CA LEU A 164 -9.64 -6.17 -8.37
C LEU A 164 -10.89 -5.49 -7.82
N LEU A 165 -10.76 -4.57 -6.86
CA LEU A 165 -11.89 -3.87 -6.26
C LEU A 165 -12.61 -2.95 -7.25
N VAL A 166 -11.86 -2.27 -8.12
CA VAL A 166 -12.42 -1.48 -9.25
C VAL A 166 -13.28 -2.36 -10.16
N SER A 167 -12.81 -3.56 -10.48
CA SER A 167 -13.59 -4.52 -11.29
C SER A 167 -14.89 -4.93 -10.60
N THR A 168 -14.84 -5.18 -9.30
CA THR A 168 -16.03 -5.48 -8.48
C THR A 168 -17.02 -4.31 -8.48
N PHE A 169 -16.55 -3.08 -8.29
CA PHE A 169 -17.44 -1.92 -8.34
C PHE A 169 -18.04 -1.68 -9.72
N LYS A 170 -17.31 -1.88 -10.81
CA LYS A 170 -17.87 -1.82 -12.18
C LYS A 170 -19.01 -2.82 -12.39
N ARG A 171 -18.87 -4.03 -11.86
CA ARG A 171 -19.93 -5.03 -11.88
C ARG A 171 -21.14 -4.58 -11.07
N LEU A 172 -20.91 -4.08 -9.85
CA LEU A 172 -21.98 -3.60 -8.97
C LEU A 172 -22.70 -2.38 -9.54
N GLU A 173 -22.00 -1.44 -10.19
CA GLU A 173 -22.62 -0.32 -10.93
C GLU A 173 -23.63 -0.83 -11.93
N LYS A 174 -23.23 -1.79 -12.77
CA LYS A 174 -24.09 -2.37 -13.80
C LYS A 174 -25.29 -3.12 -13.21
N GLU A 175 -25.10 -3.91 -12.16
CA GLU A 175 -26.15 -4.68 -11.48
C GLU A 175 -27.19 -3.78 -10.80
N ASN A 176 -26.82 -2.54 -10.48
CA ASN A 176 -27.66 -1.59 -9.73
C ASN A 176 -28.08 -0.36 -10.56
N GLU A 177 -27.98 -0.43 -11.89
CA GLU A 177 -28.48 0.62 -12.77
C GLU A 177 -29.96 0.90 -12.52
N GLY A 178 -30.34 2.18 -12.49
CA GLY A 178 -31.72 2.64 -12.34
C GLY A 178 -32.31 2.47 -10.94
N ILE A 179 -31.56 1.97 -9.95
CA ILE A 179 -32.06 1.90 -8.57
C ILE A 179 -31.92 3.29 -7.94
N VAL A 180 -33.01 4.02 -7.79
CA VAL A 180 -33.08 5.33 -7.18
C VAL A 180 -33.05 5.20 -5.65
N LYS A 181 -32.26 6.03 -4.99
CA LYS A 181 -32.15 6.15 -3.56
C LYS A 181 -32.04 7.60 -3.11
N SER A 182 -32.25 7.87 -1.83
CA SER A 182 -31.98 9.19 -1.27
C SER A 182 -30.47 9.43 -1.19
N GLY A 183 -30.01 10.54 -1.77
CA GLY A 183 -28.65 11.03 -1.50
C GLY A 183 -28.56 11.59 -0.08
N ARG A 184 -27.33 11.71 0.45
CA ARG A 184 -27.08 12.30 1.76
C ARG A 184 -25.86 13.21 1.72
N THR A 185 -26.04 14.41 2.29
CA THR A 185 -24.93 15.33 2.59
C THR A 185 -25.03 15.71 4.06
N HIS A 186 -23.92 15.81 4.77
CA HIS A 186 -23.88 16.00 6.23
C HIS A 186 -24.64 14.91 7.03
N LEU A 187 -24.80 13.70 6.47
CA LEU A 187 -25.69 12.64 6.96
C LEU A 187 -27.18 13.04 7.00
N GLN A 188 -27.56 14.16 6.36
CA GLN A 188 -28.93 14.59 6.22
C GLN A 188 -29.48 14.19 4.85
N ASP A 189 -30.80 14.01 4.76
CA ASP A 189 -31.50 13.70 3.52
C ASP A 189 -31.21 14.77 2.47
N ALA A 190 -30.89 14.34 1.24
CA ALA A 190 -30.65 15.20 0.11
C ALA A 190 -31.48 14.77 -1.11
N THR A 191 -31.22 15.38 -2.26
CA THR A 191 -31.87 15.02 -3.52
C THR A 191 -31.53 13.57 -3.92
N PRO A 192 -32.39 12.91 -4.72
CA PRO A 192 -32.17 11.55 -5.16
C PRO A 192 -30.88 11.39 -5.98
N ILE A 193 -30.34 10.21 -5.91
CA ILE A 193 -29.27 9.68 -6.79
C ILE A 193 -29.63 8.25 -7.15
N THR A 194 -28.93 7.64 -8.10
CA THR A 194 -28.96 6.18 -8.24
C THR A 194 -27.89 5.53 -7.38
N PHE A 195 -28.13 4.30 -6.95
CA PHE A 195 -27.11 3.51 -6.23
C PHE A 195 -25.89 3.23 -7.10
N SER A 196 -26.10 3.06 -8.40
CA SER A 196 -25.02 2.97 -9.39
C SER A 196 -24.12 4.22 -9.39
N GLN A 197 -24.70 5.43 -9.30
CA GLN A 197 -23.93 6.68 -9.20
C GLN A 197 -23.10 6.75 -7.91
N GLU A 198 -23.63 6.30 -6.77
CA GLU A 198 -22.89 6.23 -5.51
C GLU A 198 -21.69 5.30 -5.62
N ILE A 199 -21.87 4.09 -6.17
CA ILE A 199 -20.81 3.11 -6.42
C ILE A 199 -19.77 3.67 -7.40
N SER A 200 -20.18 4.40 -8.42
CA SER A 200 -19.27 5.02 -9.38
C SER A 200 -18.33 6.03 -8.74
N GLY A 201 -18.80 6.71 -7.68
CA GLY A 201 -17.96 7.59 -6.86
C GLY A 201 -16.85 6.82 -6.16
N TRP A 202 -17.17 5.67 -5.54
CA TRP A 202 -16.18 4.80 -4.90
C TRP A 202 -15.14 4.27 -5.90
N ARG A 203 -15.59 3.79 -7.04
CA ARG A 203 -14.72 3.31 -8.12
C ARG A 203 -13.78 4.41 -8.62
N SER A 204 -14.32 5.61 -8.87
CA SER A 204 -13.55 6.73 -9.39
C SER A 204 -12.43 7.17 -8.43
N SER A 205 -12.67 7.14 -7.11
CA SER A 205 -11.63 7.41 -6.12
C SER A 205 -10.46 6.43 -6.29
N LEU A 206 -10.74 5.13 -6.35
CA LEU A 206 -9.70 4.10 -6.50
C LEU A 206 -8.93 4.21 -7.83
N GLU A 207 -9.61 4.54 -8.92
CA GLU A 207 -8.95 4.76 -10.23
C GLU A 207 -8.02 5.98 -10.19
N LYS A 208 -8.37 7.00 -9.41
CA LYS A 208 -7.51 8.17 -9.19
C LYS A 208 -6.33 7.85 -8.28
N ASP A 209 -6.55 7.10 -7.20
CA ASP A 209 -5.48 6.67 -6.29
C ASP A 209 -4.45 5.81 -7.03
N LYS A 210 -4.89 4.88 -7.88
CA LYS A 210 -3.99 4.13 -8.77
C LYS A 210 -3.12 5.07 -9.60
N LYS A 211 -3.72 6.11 -10.18
CA LYS A 211 -3.00 7.09 -10.98
C LYS A 211 -1.98 7.89 -10.19
N LEU A 212 -2.27 8.22 -8.92
CA LEU A 212 -1.31 8.87 -8.03
C LEU A 212 -0.09 7.97 -7.75
N LEU A 213 -0.31 6.68 -7.55
CA LEU A 213 0.77 5.70 -7.40
C LEU A 213 1.60 5.58 -8.69
N GLU A 214 0.96 5.51 -9.85
CA GLU A 214 1.63 5.46 -11.15
C GLU A 214 2.49 6.72 -11.41
N ILE A 215 2.07 7.89 -10.93
CA ILE A 215 2.85 9.14 -11.01
C ILE A 215 4.10 9.09 -10.11
N ALA A 216 4.04 8.39 -8.97
CA ALA A 216 5.17 8.28 -8.06
C ALA A 216 6.24 7.26 -8.51
N LEU A 217 5.88 6.28 -9.33
CA LEU A 217 6.76 5.19 -9.73
C LEU A 217 8.03 5.61 -10.49
N PRO A 218 8.02 6.58 -11.43
CA PRO A 218 9.23 6.99 -12.12
C PRO A 218 10.35 7.42 -11.18
N GLU A 219 10.06 8.23 -10.17
CA GLU A 219 11.03 8.72 -9.20
C GLU A 219 11.58 7.58 -8.32
N LEU A 220 10.72 6.63 -7.93
CA LEU A 220 11.14 5.42 -7.20
C LEU A 220 12.01 4.48 -8.04
N LYS A 221 11.95 4.56 -9.36
CA LYS A 221 12.75 3.73 -10.28
C LYS A 221 14.17 4.24 -10.48
N GLU A 222 14.51 5.42 -9.95
CA GLU A 222 15.86 5.94 -9.92
C GLU A 222 16.69 5.32 -8.79
N LEU A 223 17.86 4.73 -9.13
CA LEU A 223 18.68 3.98 -8.19
C LEU A 223 19.93 4.74 -7.76
N ALA A 224 20.18 4.75 -6.44
CA ALA A 224 21.35 5.37 -5.83
C ALA A 224 22.65 4.61 -6.12
N LEU A 225 22.58 3.34 -6.50
CA LEU A 225 23.73 2.46 -6.65
C LEU A 225 24.72 3.01 -7.68
N GLY A 226 26.00 2.98 -7.32
CA GLY A 226 27.10 3.62 -8.04
C GLY A 226 27.59 4.92 -7.40
N GLY A 227 26.81 5.53 -6.45
CA GLY A 227 27.27 6.68 -5.67
C GLY A 227 28.32 6.34 -4.64
N THR A 228 28.36 5.08 -4.22
CA THR A 228 29.24 4.52 -3.18
C THR A 228 29.13 5.25 -1.84
N ALA A 229 30.22 5.66 -1.22
CA ALA A 229 30.26 6.16 0.16
C ALA A 229 29.51 7.50 0.36
N VAL A 230 29.70 8.47 -0.57
CA VAL A 230 29.19 9.84 -0.43
C VAL A 230 28.59 10.42 -1.72
N GLY A 231 28.47 9.64 -2.78
CA GLY A 231 27.90 10.08 -4.06
C GLY A 231 28.92 10.28 -5.19
N THR A 232 30.22 10.19 -4.91
CA THR A 232 31.31 10.40 -5.88
C THR A 232 31.65 9.19 -6.74
N GLY A 233 31.09 8.01 -6.41
CA GLY A 233 31.43 6.77 -7.12
C GLY A 233 32.82 6.22 -6.81
N LEU A 234 33.40 6.56 -5.66
CA LEU A 234 34.74 6.10 -5.27
C LEU A 234 34.85 4.58 -5.37
N ASN A 235 35.90 4.09 -6.06
CA ASN A 235 36.20 2.67 -6.31
C ASN A 235 35.24 1.92 -7.23
N ALA A 236 34.14 2.54 -7.71
CA ALA A 236 33.31 1.99 -8.75
C ALA A 236 33.93 2.28 -10.15
N PRO A 237 33.93 1.33 -11.08
CA PRO A 237 34.36 1.61 -12.44
C PRO A 237 33.36 2.49 -13.19
N ALA A 238 33.84 3.26 -14.16
CA ALA A 238 32.97 4.11 -14.98
C ALA A 238 31.85 3.26 -15.65
N GLY A 239 30.60 3.75 -15.56
CA GLY A 239 29.43 3.10 -16.10
C GLY A 239 28.86 1.94 -15.27
N PHE A 240 29.38 1.71 -14.08
CA PHE A 240 28.84 0.70 -13.15
C PHE A 240 27.40 0.98 -12.79
N ASP A 241 27.07 2.23 -12.46
CA ASP A 241 25.75 2.71 -12.09
C ASP A 241 24.70 2.43 -13.20
N VAL A 242 25.02 2.76 -14.45
CA VAL A 242 24.13 2.51 -15.60
C VAL A 242 23.92 1.00 -15.83
N ARG A 243 25.01 0.22 -15.76
CA ARG A 243 24.94 -1.23 -16.01
C ARG A 243 24.18 -1.98 -14.93
N VAL A 244 24.39 -1.60 -13.67
CA VAL A 244 23.68 -2.24 -12.56
C VAL A 244 22.19 -1.90 -12.58
N ALA A 245 21.82 -0.65 -12.90
CA ALA A 245 20.41 -0.27 -13.02
C ALA A 245 19.73 -1.05 -14.17
N LYS A 246 20.44 -1.19 -15.32
CA LYS A 246 19.96 -2.03 -16.43
C LYS A 246 19.79 -3.48 -16.00
N ALA A 247 20.75 -4.05 -15.29
CA ALA A 247 20.66 -5.43 -14.82
C ALA A 247 19.49 -5.63 -13.84
N VAL A 248 19.21 -4.67 -12.96
CA VAL A 248 18.02 -4.68 -12.10
C VAL A 248 16.74 -4.64 -12.94
N ALA A 249 16.69 -3.79 -13.96
CA ALA A 249 15.54 -3.70 -14.87
C ALA A 249 15.32 -5.06 -15.62
N ASP A 250 16.38 -5.66 -16.14
CA ASP A 250 16.30 -6.94 -16.83
C ASP A 250 15.84 -8.09 -15.90
N LEU A 251 16.28 -8.09 -14.63
CA LEU A 251 15.91 -9.12 -13.64
C LEU A 251 14.46 -8.98 -13.15
N THR A 252 13.95 -7.75 -13.09
CA THR A 252 12.63 -7.48 -12.53
C THR A 252 11.53 -7.26 -13.56
N GLY A 253 11.91 -7.00 -14.82
CA GLY A 253 10.97 -6.57 -15.87
C GLY A 253 10.39 -5.18 -15.64
N LYS A 254 11.06 -4.34 -14.84
CA LYS A 254 10.61 -2.99 -14.48
C LYS A 254 11.67 -1.96 -14.89
N ASP A 255 11.26 -0.78 -15.33
CA ASP A 255 12.10 0.24 -15.98
C ASP A 255 12.98 1.02 -14.98
N PHE A 256 13.82 0.32 -14.21
CA PHE A 256 14.79 0.96 -13.33
C PHE A 256 15.90 1.65 -14.11
N VAL A 257 16.31 2.82 -13.62
CA VAL A 257 17.37 3.65 -14.19
C VAL A 257 18.34 4.10 -13.09
N THR A 258 19.51 4.59 -13.49
CA THR A 258 20.44 5.20 -12.53
C THR A 258 19.98 6.61 -12.18
N ALA A 259 20.01 6.98 -10.89
CA ALA A 259 19.68 8.34 -10.45
C ALA A 259 20.65 9.36 -11.06
N GLU A 260 20.11 10.47 -11.56
CA GLU A 260 20.89 11.54 -12.17
C GLU A 260 21.89 12.15 -11.17
N ASN A 261 21.45 12.36 -9.92
CA ASN A 261 22.27 12.95 -8.87
C ASN A 261 22.45 11.97 -7.69
N LYS A 262 23.64 11.39 -7.59
CA LYS A 262 23.95 10.42 -6.53
C LYS A 262 24.02 11.03 -5.13
N PHE A 263 24.35 12.33 -5.02
CA PHE A 263 24.35 13.04 -3.72
C PHE A 263 22.93 13.18 -3.18
N HIS A 264 21.98 13.52 -4.04
CA HIS A 264 20.56 13.53 -3.71
C HIS A 264 20.07 12.12 -3.32
N ALA A 265 20.31 11.12 -4.17
CA ALA A 265 19.80 9.77 -3.99
C ALA A 265 20.28 9.08 -2.69
N LEU A 266 21.49 9.42 -2.19
CA LEU A 266 21.99 8.91 -0.91
C LEU A 266 21.29 9.58 0.28
N THR A 267 21.01 10.87 0.19
CA THR A 267 20.59 11.69 1.34
C THR A 267 19.08 11.88 1.40
N SER A 268 18.44 12.21 0.28
CA SER A 268 17.01 12.46 0.24
C SER A 268 16.20 11.15 0.19
N LYS A 269 15.00 11.21 0.72
CA LYS A 269 13.99 10.14 0.68
C LYS A 269 12.62 10.71 0.28
N ASP A 270 12.64 11.81 -0.47
CA ASP A 270 11.44 12.52 -0.93
C ASP A 270 10.60 11.66 -1.87
N GLU A 271 11.21 10.79 -2.67
CA GLU A 271 10.50 9.83 -3.52
C GLU A 271 9.66 8.85 -2.68
N ILE A 272 10.23 8.37 -1.57
CA ILE A 272 9.54 7.50 -0.61
C ILE A 272 8.40 8.26 0.07
N VAL A 273 8.61 9.52 0.45
CA VAL A 273 7.58 10.38 1.06
C VAL A 273 6.44 10.63 0.08
N PHE A 274 6.76 10.97 -1.17
CA PHE A 274 5.75 11.24 -2.19
C PHE A 274 4.91 10.00 -2.49
N ALA A 275 5.55 8.86 -2.69
CA ALA A 275 4.85 7.60 -2.92
C ALA A 275 4.00 7.17 -1.70
N HIS A 276 4.51 7.38 -0.46
CA HIS A 276 3.73 7.12 0.74
C HIS A 276 2.53 8.08 0.87
N GLY A 277 2.67 9.31 0.42
CA GLY A 277 1.55 10.26 0.30
C GLY A 277 0.42 9.74 -0.61
N ALA A 278 0.77 9.06 -1.71
CA ALA A 278 -0.21 8.39 -2.56
C ALA A 278 -0.87 7.17 -1.86
N LEU A 279 -0.11 6.39 -1.09
CA LEU A 279 -0.67 5.32 -0.25
C LEU A 279 -1.61 5.88 0.83
N LYS A 280 -1.28 7.03 1.41
CA LYS A 280 -2.17 7.72 2.36
C LYS A 280 -3.47 8.19 1.71
N ALA A 281 -3.43 8.70 0.47
CA ALA A 281 -4.63 9.07 -0.28
C ALA A 281 -5.54 7.85 -0.48
N LEU A 282 -4.98 6.73 -0.93
CA LEU A 282 -5.69 5.46 -1.04
C LEU A 282 -6.30 5.01 0.31
N ALA A 283 -5.54 5.13 1.41
CA ALA A 283 -6.04 4.80 2.75
C ALA A 283 -7.23 5.67 3.15
N ALA A 284 -7.20 6.97 2.83
CA ALA A 284 -8.29 7.91 3.11
C ALA A 284 -9.56 7.56 2.32
N ASP A 285 -9.43 7.24 1.04
CA ASP A 285 -10.56 6.84 0.21
C ASP A 285 -11.10 5.45 0.61
N MET A 286 -10.25 4.50 0.94
CA MET A 286 -10.69 3.21 1.49
C MET A 286 -11.44 3.37 2.82
N MET A 287 -11.01 4.27 3.71
CA MET A 287 -11.74 4.60 4.93
C MET A 287 -13.12 5.18 4.62
N LYS A 288 -13.22 6.10 3.66
CA LYS A 288 -14.49 6.69 3.21
C LYS A 288 -15.42 5.62 2.65
N ILE A 289 -14.94 4.78 1.76
CA ILE A 289 -15.72 3.68 1.14
C ILE A 289 -16.23 2.71 2.22
N ALA A 290 -15.35 2.27 3.11
CA ALA A 290 -15.70 1.35 4.19
C ALA A 290 -16.75 1.97 5.15
N ASN A 291 -16.66 3.26 5.44
CA ASN A 291 -17.65 3.96 6.26
C ASN A 291 -18.99 4.08 5.55
N ASP A 292 -19.04 4.41 4.26
CA ASP A 292 -20.27 4.47 3.49
C ASP A 292 -20.96 3.09 3.49
N VAL A 293 -20.24 2.03 3.16
CA VAL A 293 -20.76 0.67 3.15
C VAL A 293 -21.30 0.28 4.53
N ARG A 294 -20.58 0.59 5.59
CA ARG A 294 -20.98 0.31 6.98
C ARG A 294 -22.24 1.06 7.37
N TRP A 295 -22.37 2.35 7.00
CA TRP A 295 -23.57 3.14 7.23
C TRP A 295 -24.77 2.61 6.46
N LEU A 296 -24.62 2.35 5.17
CA LEU A 296 -25.70 1.84 4.32
C LEU A 296 -26.21 0.46 4.78
N ALA A 297 -25.32 -0.38 5.32
CA ALA A 297 -25.65 -1.71 5.84
C ALA A 297 -26.15 -1.69 7.30
N SER A 298 -26.17 -0.53 7.97
CA SER A 298 -26.53 -0.44 9.39
C SER A 298 -27.96 -0.89 9.67
N GLY A 299 -28.17 -1.56 10.78
CA GLY A 299 -29.49 -2.02 11.20
C GLY A 299 -29.47 -3.46 11.71
N PRO A 300 -30.35 -4.35 11.23
CA PRO A 300 -31.17 -4.26 10.00
C PRO A 300 -32.48 -3.46 10.10
N ARG A 301 -33.02 -3.25 11.30
CA ARG A 301 -34.34 -2.59 11.46
C ARG A 301 -34.28 -1.13 11.89
N LEU A 302 -33.29 -0.77 12.70
CA LEU A 302 -33.19 0.56 13.33
C LEU A 302 -32.12 1.46 12.68
N GLY A 303 -31.37 0.95 11.70
CA GLY A 303 -30.41 1.69 10.93
C GLY A 303 -30.91 2.04 9.52
N LEU A 304 -29.98 2.38 8.61
CA LEU A 304 -30.33 2.72 7.24
C LEU A 304 -30.85 1.52 6.46
N GLY A 305 -30.17 0.39 6.52
CA GLY A 305 -30.61 -0.87 5.93
C GLY A 305 -30.79 -0.83 4.41
N GLU A 306 -30.11 0.08 3.71
CA GLU A 306 -30.24 0.26 2.25
C GLU A 306 -29.47 -0.78 1.45
N ILE A 307 -28.47 -1.41 2.06
CA ILE A 307 -27.76 -2.55 1.47
C ILE A 307 -27.63 -3.68 2.47
N THR A 308 -27.36 -4.88 1.97
CA THR A 308 -26.87 -6.01 2.76
C THR A 308 -25.45 -6.36 2.34
N ILE A 309 -24.66 -6.83 3.29
CA ILE A 309 -23.28 -7.31 3.10
C ILE A 309 -23.18 -8.74 3.62
N PRO A 310 -22.17 -9.54 3.21
CA PRO A 310 -21.98 -10.90 3.69
C PRO A 310 -21.87 -10.98 5.21
N ALA A 311 -22.49 -12.00 5.80
CA ALA A 311 -22.34 -12.37 7.20
C ALA A 311 -21.17 -13.36 7.32
N ASN A 312 -20.01 -12.89 7.77
CA ASN A 312 -18.80 -13.70 7.80
C ASN A 312 -18.58 -14.43 9.12
N GLU A 313 -19.10 -13.87 10.23
CA GLU A 313 -18.89 -14.40 11.58
C GLU A 313 -19.96 -13.91 12.57
N PRO A 314 -20.18 -14.58 13.70
CA PRO A 314 -21.04 -14.09 14.77
C PRO A 314 -20.52 -12.76 15.34
N GLY A 315 -21.38 -11.76 15.40
CA GLY A 315 -21.02 -10.39 15.80
C GLY A 315 -21.08 -10.09 17.29
N SER A 316 -21.51 -11.04 18.14
CA SER A 316 -21.66 -10.80 19.57
C SER A 316 -21.68 -12.10 20.37
N SER A 317 -21.07 -12.06 21.56
CA SER A 317 -21.08 -13.19 22.50
C SER A 317 -22.38 -13.30 23.31
N ILE A 318 -23.20 -12.23 23.35
CA ILE A 318 -24.43 -12.17 24.17
C ILE A 318 -25.69 -11.81 23.38
N MET A 319 -25.58 -11.41 22.12
CA MET A 319 -26.71 -11.05 21.24
C MET A 319 -26.76 -12.03 20.06
N PRO A 320 -27.49 -13.16 20.16
CA PRO A 320 -27.58 -14.13 19.09
C PRO A 320 -28.12 -13.53 17.79
N GLY A 321 -27.48 -13.85 16.65
CA GLY A 321 -27.90 -13.37 15.35
C GLY A 321 -27.40 -11.97 14.97
N LYS A 322 -26.67 -11.26 15.86
CA LYS A 322 -26.03 -9.99 15.51
C LYS A 322 -24.83 -10.24 14.59
N VAL A 323 -24.80 -9.52 13.47
CA VAL A 323 -23.69 -9.53 12.51
C VAL A 323 -23.12 -8.11 12.42
N ASN A 324 -21.80 -8.00 12.52
CA ASN A 324 -21.11 -6.71 12.44
C ASN A 324 -20.45 -6.52 11.06
N PRO A 325 -20.22 -5.28 10.62
CA PRO A 325 -19.52 -4.98 9.36
C PRO A 325 -17.99 -5.07 9.53
N THR A 326 -17.48 -6.24 9.96
CA THR A 326 -16.10 -6.44 10.44
C THR A 326 -15.04 -6.15 9.39
N GLN A 327 -15.32 -6.41 8.10
CA GLN A 327 -14.40 -6.04 7.01
C GLN A 327 -14.25 -4.52 6.89
N CYS A 328 -15.33 -3.76 7.05
CA CYS A 328 -15.27 -2.30 7.07
C CYS A 328 -14.46 -1.79 8.26
N GLU A 329 -14.62 -2.39 9.43
CA GLU A 329 -13.86 -2.05 10.63
C GLU A 329 -12.36 -2.32 10.44
N ALA A 330 -12.00 -3.47 9.88
CA ALA A 330 -10.61 -3.82 9.58
C ALA A 330 -9.96 -2.81 8.62
N VAL A 331 -10.65 -2.46 7.53
CA VAL A 331 -10.17 -1.46 6.57
C VAL A 331 -9.93 -0.11 7.23
N THR A 332 -10.85 0.35 8.08
CA THR A 332 -10.68 1.65 8.77
C THR A 332 -9.51 1.64 9.75
N MET A 333 -9.24 0.53 10.45
CA MET A 333 -8.05 0.38 11.31
C MET A 333 -6.76 0.38 10.50
N VAL A 334 -6.72 -0.33 9.36
CA VAL A 334 -5.58 -0.30 8.45
C VAL A 334 -5.31 1.11 7.94
N ALA A 335 -6.34 1.85 7.55
CA ALA A 335 -6.19 3.23 7.10
C ALA A 335 -5.57 4.14 8.19
N VAL A 336 -5.98 3.99 9.45
CA VAL A 336 -5.37 4.72 10.59
C VAL A 336 -3.89 4.37 10.72
N GLN A 337 -3.53 3.10 10.62
CA GLN A 337 -2.13 2.67 10.72
C GLN A 337 -1.28 3.27 9.59
N VAL A 338 -1.78 3.27 8.36
CA VAL A 338 -1.09 3.88 7.20
C VAL A 338 -0.89 5.37 7.38
N MET A 339 -1.87 6.09 7.92
CA MET A 339 -1.74 7.53 8.22
C MET A 339 -0.68 7.78 9.30
N GLY A 340 -0.58 6.92 10.31
CA GLY A 340 0.49 6.96 11.31
C GLY A 340 1.87 6.70 10.71
N ASN A 341 1.97 5.71 9.83
CA ASN A 341 3.20 5.40 9.11
C ASN A 341 3.66 6.56 8.20
N ASP A 342 2.73 7.30 7.59
CA ASP A 342 3.02 8.47 6.78
C ASP A 342 3.77 9.55 7.57
N ALA A 343 3.32 9.81 8.79
CA ALA A 343 4.00 10.73 9.69
C ALA A 343 5.41 10.25 10.04
N ALA A 344 5.57 8.95 10.33
CA ALA A 344 6.88 8.37 10.64
C ALA A 344 7.83 8.46 9.44
N VAL A 345 7.37 8.16 8.22
CA VAL A 345 8.14 8.25 6.98
C VAL A 345 8.58 9.70 6.71
N GLY A 346 7.65 10.67 6.81
CA GLY A 346 7.96 12.08 6.59
C GLY A 346 8.99 12.64 7.56
N ILE A 347 8.86 12.32 8.86
CA ILE A 347 9.82 12.74 9.89
C ILE A 347 11.19 12.10 9.64
N ALA A 348 11.23 10.79 9.38
CA ALA A 348 12.46 10.06 9.14
C ALA A 348 13.19 10.54 7.87
N ALA A 349 12.46 10.83 6.80
CA ALA A 349 13.01 11.39 5.57
C ALA A 349 13.65 12.78 5.78
N SER A 350 13.11 13.59 6.70
CA SER A 350 13.65 14.92 7.02
C SER A 350 14.97 14.90 7.79
N GLN A 351 15.44 13.73 8.22
CA GLN A 351 16.65 13.58 9.06
C GLN A 351 17.93 13.30 8.27
N GLY A 352 17.97 13.62 6.98
CA GLY A 352 19.20 13.61 6.19
C GLY A 352 20.17 14.68 6.66
N ASN A 353 21.45 14.31 6.85
CA ASN A 353 22.51 15.23 7.24
C ASN A 353 23.68 15.06 6.28
N PHE A 354 24.06 16.14 5.61
CA PHE A 354 25.10 16.13 4.59
C PHE A 354 24.84 15.05 3.53
N GLU A 355 25.72 14.07 3.38
CA GLU A 355 25.69 13.09 2.29
C GLU A 355 24.95 11.79 2.62
N LEU A 356 24.25 11.71 3.77
CA LEU A 356 23.51 10.48 4.12
C LEU A 356 22.28 10.73 5.00
N ASN A 357 21.24 9.97 4.79
CA ASN A 357 20.14 9.79 5.73
C ASN A 357 20.38 8.51 6.56
N VAL A 358 20.28 8.61 7.89
CA VAL A 358 20.49 7.50 8.82
C VAL A 358 19.19 7.05 9.54
N PHE A 359 18.04 7.24 8.86
CA PHE A 359 16.72 6.77 9.27
C PHE A 359 16.10 5.81 8.22
N MET A 360 16.91 5.29 7.32
CA MET A 360 16.45 4.47 6.20
C MET A 360 15.70 3.20 6.62
N PRO A 361 16.14 2.43 7.63
CA PRO A 361 15.40 1.23 8.06
C PRO A 361 13.97 1.52 8.51
N VAL A 362 13.73 2.60 9.26
CA VAL A 362 12.39 2.96 9.70
C VAL A 362 11.53 3.49 8.55
N CYS A 363 12.11 4.19 7.57
CA CYS A 363 11.41 4.56 6.32
C CYS A 363 10.94 3.31 5.57
N ALA A 364 11.85 2.36 5.34
CA ALA A 364 11.56 1.12 4.63
C ALA A 364 10.48 0.28 5.33
N TYR A 365 10.59 0.12 6.65
CA TYR A 365 9.66 -0.66 7.44
C TYR A 365 8.23 -0.11 7.37
N ASN A 366 8.06 1.19 7.64
CA ASN A 366 6.74 1.82 7.64
C ASN A 366 6.14 1.88 6.23
N PHE A 367 6.96 2.14 5.20
CA PHE A 367 6.50 2.13 3.81
C PHE A 367 5.99 0.75 3.40
N LEU A 368 6.77 -0.29 3.60
CA LEU A 368 6.42 -1.65 3.19
C LEU A 368 5.29 -2.25 4.03
N GLN A 369 5.19 -1.88 5.32
CA GLN A 369 4.05 -2.23 6.15
C GLN A 369 2.76 -1.62 5.57
N SER A 370 2.79 -0.35 5.18
CA SER A 370 1.63 0.32 4.57
C SER A 370 1.19 -0.35 3.27
N VAL A 371 2.13 -0.67 2.39
CA VAL A 371 1.87 -1.39 1.14
C VAL A 371 1.21 -2.74 1.40
N ARG A 372 1.78 -3.54 2.29
CA ARG A 372 1.26 -4.87 2.64
C ARG A 372 -0.14 -4.77 3.21
N LEU A 373 -0.34 -3.93 4.23
CA LEU A 373 -1.64 -3.80 4.91
C LEU A 373 -2.73 -3.31 3.95
N LEU A 374 -2.44 -2.32 3.09
CA LEU A 374 -3.42 -1.82 2.13
C LEU A 374 -3.79 -2.87 1.09
N SER A 375 -2.81 -3.52 0.47
CA SER A 375 -3.08 -4.53 -0.56
C SER A 375 -3.89 -5.71 -0.01
N GLU A 376 -3.55 -6.19 1.18
CA GLU A 376 -4.25 -7.29 1.85
C GLU A 376 -5.65 -6.88 2.33
N ALA A 377 -5.80 -5.67 2.89
CA ALA A 377 -7.09 -5.16 3.33
C ALA A 377 -8.05 -4.94 2.16
N ILE A 378 -7.59 -4.39 1.04
CA ILE A 378 -8.39 -4.20 -0.17
C ILE A 378 -8.86 -5.55 -0.73
N ALA A 379 -7.95 -6.53 -0.84
CA ALA A 379 -8.29 -7.86 -1.34
C ALA A 379 -9.27 -8.59 -0.40
N SER A 380 -9.08 -8.48 0.92
CA SER A 380 -9.99 -9.03 1.92
C SER A 380 -11.36 -8.38 1.88
N PHE A 381 -11.41 -7.06 1.79
CA PHE A 381 -12.65 -6.28 1.68
C PHE A 381 -13.40 -6.62 0.38
N ASP A 382 -12.70 -6.72 -0.74
CA ASP A 382 -13.31 -7.15 -2.01
C ASP A 382 -13.97 -8.50 -1.87
N LYS A 383 -13.21 -9.50 -1.44
CA LYS A 383 -13.66 -10.90 -1.36
C LYS A 383 -14.80 -11.11 -0.35
N ASN A 384 -14.68 -10.53 0.84
CA ASN A 384 -15.51 -10.84 1.98
C ASN A 384 -16.59 -9.78 2.28
N CYS A 385 -16.61 -8.66 1.55
CA CYS A 385 -17.62 -7.61 1.72
C CYS A 385 -18.14 -7.10 0.37
N ALA A 386 -17.31 -6.41 -0.42
CA ALA A 386 -17.76 -5.67 -1.60
C ALA A 386 -18.40 -6.56 -2.65
N SER A 387 -17.82 -7.73 -2.95
CA SER A 387 -18.36 -8.67 -3.95
C SER A 387 -19.76 -9.19 -3.62
N GLY A 388 -20.14 -9.15 -2.34
CA GLY A 388 -21.44 -9.61 -1.83
C GLY A 388 -22.44 -8.51 -1.50
N ILE A 389 -22.14 -7.24 -1.79
CA ILE A 389 -23.09 -6.13 -1.60
C ILE A 389 -24.37 -6.37 -2.43
N ARG A 390 -25.52 -6.18 -1.80
CA ARG A 390 -26.85 -6.26 -2.44
C ARG A 390 -27.68 -5.06 -2.02
N ALA A 391 -28.33 -4.40 -2.99
CA ALA A 391 -29.28 -3.33 -2.73
C ALA A 391 -30.55 -3.88 -2.06
N ASN A 392 -30.98 -3.24 -0.99
CA ASN A 392 -32.31 -3.41 -0.44
C ASN A 392 -33.25 -2.41 -1.12
N ARG A 393 -33.76 -2.82 -2.28
CA ARG A 393 -34.58 -1.96 -3.15
C ARG A 393 -35.83 -1.43 -2.45
N GLU A 394 -36.50 -2.25 -1.66
CA GLU A 394 -37.69 -1.84 -0.91
C GLU A 394 -37.35 -0.72 0.08
N ARG A 395 -36.25 -0.86 0.81
CA ARG A 395 -35.82 0.15 1.76
C ARG A 395 -35.36 1.45 1.09
N MET A 396 -34.68 1.35 -0.04
CA MET A 396 -34.27 2.52 -0.84
C MET A 396 -35.52 3.27 -1.36
N ASP A 397 -36.48 2.57 -1.92
CA ASP A 397 -37.75 3.15 -2.44
C ASP A 397 -38.57 3.78 -1.30
N GLU A 398 -38.73 3.08 -0.16
CA GLU A 398 -39.41 3.65 1.03
C GLU A 398 -38.74 4.96 1.49
N ASN A 399 -37.41 4.98 1.60
CA ASN A 399 -36.69 6.16 2.03
C ASN A 399 -36.85 7.33 1.04
N VAL A 400 -36.79 7.05 -0.27
CA VAL A 400 -37.04 8.07 -1.31
C VAL A 400 -38.45 8.65 -1.15
N ARG A 401 -39.50 7.82 -1.07
CA ARG A 401 -40.89 8.28 -0.96
C ARG A 401 -41.16 9.12 0.27
N ARG A 402 -40.43 8.88 1.36
CA ARG A 402 -40.56 9.62 2.63
C ARG A 402 -39.72 10.89 2.67
N SER A 403 -38.77 11.07 1.75
CA SER A 403 -37.85 12.21 1.76
C SER A 403 -38.58 13.51 1.43
N LEU A 404 -38.48 14.49 2.34
CA LEU A 404 -39.00 15.83 2.11
C LEU A 404 -38.19 16.63 1.09
N MET A 405 -36.96 16.19 0.79
CA MET A 405 -36.07 16.88 -0.16
C MET A 405 -36.53 16.69 -1.62
N LEU A 406 -37.42 15.72 -1.87
CA LEU A 406 -38.11 15.56 -3.15
C LEU A 406 -38.94 16.77 -3.52
N VAL A 407 -39.29 17.63 -2.56
CA VAL A 407 -40.01 18.89 -2.83
C VAL A 407 -39.31 19.76 -3.87
N THR A 408 -38.00 19.59 -4.05
CA THR A 408 -37.19 20.28 -5.05
C THR A 408 -37.73 20.03 -6.48
N ALA A 409 -38.30 18.86 -6.76
CA ALA A 409 -38.96 18.54 -8.04
C ALA A 409 -40.17 19.47 -8.33
N LEU A 410 -40.77 20.01 -7.31
CA LEU A 410 -41.92 20.91 -7.44
C LEU A 410 -41.54 22.37 -7.75
N ASN A 411 -40.24 22.75 -7.53
CA ASN A 411 -39.81 24.14 -7.75
C ASN A 411 -40.19 24.74 -9.11
N PRO A 412 -40.07 24.02 -10.25
CA PRO A 412 -40.47 24.55 -11.53
C PRO A 412 -41.98 24.83 -11.67
N HIS A 413 -42.80 24.17 -10.82
CA HIS A 413 -44.25 24.18 -10.93
C HIS A 413 -44.92 25.12 -9.93
N ILE A 414 -44.39 25.24 -8.71
CA ILE A 414 -45.00 26.04 -7.64
C ILE A 414 -44.07 27.13 -7.07
N GLY A 415 -42.84 27.19 -7.53
CA GLY A 415 -41.79 28.09 -7.04
C GLY A 415 -41.20 27.68 -5.71
N TYR A 416 -39.96 28.15 -5.42
CA TYR A 416 -39.18 27.80 -4.26
C TYR A 416 -39.88 28.04 -2.93
N GLU A 417 -40.52 29.21 -2.74
CA GLU A 417 -41.20 29.55 -1.49
C GLU A 417 -42.37 28.63 -1.15
N ASN A 418 -43.17 28.26 -2.17
CA ASN A 418 -44.30 27.35 -1.98
C ASN A 418 -43.83 25.91 -1.79
N ALA A 419 -42.75 25.50 -2.44
CA ALA A 419 -42.09 24.22 -2.16
C ALA A 419 -41.59 24.18 -0.71
N ALA A 420 -40.97 25.24 -0.22
CA ALA A 420 -40.54 25.32 1.18
C ALA A 420 -41.72 25.27 2.16
N LYS A 421 -42.83 25.90 1.86
CA LYS A 421 -44.07 25.81 2.69
C LYS A 421 -44.62 24.40 2.70
N THR A 422 -44.61 23.72 1.51
CA THR A 422 -45.05 22.33 1.39
C THR A 422 -44.17 21.38 2.26
N ALA A 423 -42.87 21.48 2.15
CA ALA A 423 -41.97 20.65 2.98
C ALA A 423 -42.14 20.91 4.49
N LYS A 424 -42.25 22.18 4.89
CA LYS A 424 -42.47 22.55 6.32
C LYS A 424 -43.80 22.00 6.85
N LYS A 425 -44.88 22.07 6.07
CA LYS A 425 -46.17 21.49 6.43
C LYS A 425 -46.11 20.00 6.54
N ALA A 426 -45.53 19.33 5.53
CA ALA A 426 -45.36 17.89 5.52
C ALA A 426 -44.59 17.41 6.77
N TYR A 427 -43.47 18.06 7.10
CA TYR A 427 -42.68 17.77 8.30
C TYR A 427 -43.47 17.97 9.61
N LYS A 428 -44.09 19.14 9.77
CA LYS A 428 -44.81 19.51 10.98
C LYS A 428 -46.00 18.61 11.29
N GLU A 429 -46.73 18.21 10.25
CA GLU A 429 -47.95 17.43 10.37
C GLU A 429 -47.72 15.94 10.14
N ASN A 430 -46.47 15.54 9.85
CA ASN A 430 -46.07 14.13 9.52
C ASN A 430 -46.94 13.52 8.41
N ILE A 431 -47.17 14.29 7.34
CA ILE A 431 -47.92 13.88 6.13
C ILE A 431 -47.00 13.89 4.92
N SER A 432 -47.44 13.30 3.82
CA SER A 432 -46.70 13.27 2.57
C SER A 432 -46.60 14.67 1.93
N LEU A 433 -45.61 14.85 1.03
CA LEU A 433 -45.50 16.07 0.23
C LEU A 433 -46.73 16.30 -0.63
N LYS A 434 -47.34 15.23 -1.13
CA LYS A 434 -48.59 15.31 -1.91
C LYS A 434 -49.76 15.88 -1.08
N GLU A 435 -49.98 15.29 0.10
CA GLU A 435 -51.04 15.76 1.02
C GLU A 435 -50.78 17.20 1.43
N ALA A 436 -49.56 17.59 1.76
CA ALA A 436 -49.23 18.95 2.14
C ALA A 436 -49.42 19.94 0.99
N CYS A 437 -49.01 19.59 -0.23
CA CYS A 437 -49.13 20.44 -1.43
C CYS A 437 -50.59 20.68 -1.80
N VAL A 438 -51.41 19.64 -1.78
CA VAL A 438 -52.85 19.71 -2.05
C VAL A 438 -53.58 20.54 -0.95
N ALA A 439 -53.28 20.30 0.32
CA ALA A 439 -53.86 21.03 1.46
C ALA A 439 -53.49 22.53 1.44
N LEU A 440 -52.36 22.91 0.89
CA LEU A 440 -51.96 24.31 0.67
C LEU A 440 -52.56 24.92 -0.60
N GLY A 441 -53.24 24.13 -1.40
CA GLY A 441 -53.86 24.59 -2.63
C GLY A 441 -52.88 24.93 -3.78
N PHE A 442 -51.65 24.43 -3.72
CA PHE A 442 -50.65 24.74 -4.76
C PHE A 442 -50.80 23.89 -6.02
N LEU A 443 -51.18 22.61 -5.86
CA LEU A 443 -51.51 21.68 -6.97
C LEU A 443 -52.70 20.82 -6.58
N THR A 444 -53.42 20.31 -7.58
CA THR A 444 -54.39 19.21 -7.37
C THR A 444 -53.64 17.88 -7.22
N ALA A 445 -54.29 16.85 -6.69
CA ALA A 445 -53.68 15.52 -6.53
C ALA A 445 -53.22 14.94 -7.89
N GLU A 446 -54.05 15.10 -8.92
CA GLU A 446 -53.76 14.64 -10.29
C GLU A 446 -52.57 15.40 -10.88
N LYS A 447 -52.52 16.73 -10.71
CA LYS A 447 -51.39 17.52 -11.20
C LYS A 447 -50.11 17.28 -10.46
N PHE A 448 -50.17 16.97 -9.15
CA PHE A 448 -49.01 16.54 -8.37
C PHE A 448 -48.43 15.25 -8.95
N ASP A 449 -49.27 14.22 -9.19
CA ASP A 449 -48.81 12.95 -9.76
C ASP A 449 -48.23 13.10 -11.18
N GLU A 450 -48.78 14.05 -11.97
CA GLU A 450 -48.28 14.34 -13.33
C GLU A 450 -46.85 14.95 -13.32
N VAL A 451 -46.48 15.72 -12.29
CA VAL A 451 -45.23 16.50 -12.29
C VAL A 451 -44.18 15.99 -11.31
N PHE A 452 -44.53 15.05 -10.43
CA PHE A 452 -43.65 14.57 -9.38
C PHE A 452 -43.01 13.24 -9.72
N HIS A 453 -41.84 13.31 -10.33
CA HIS A 453 -41.09 12.19 -10.84
C HIS A 453 -39.66 12.15 -10.23
N PRO A 454 -39.47 11.56 -9.05
CA PRO A 454 -38.14 11.47 -8.41
C PRO A 454 -37.07 10.81 -9.29
N GLU A 455 -37.48 9.87 -10.14
CA GLU A 455 -36.61 9.16 -11.08
C GLU A 455 -36.04 10.07 -12.19
N GLN A 456 -36.62 11.26 -12.42
CA GLN A 456 -36.14 12.27 -13.38
C GLN A 456 -35.16 13.26 -12.73
N MET A 457 -34.93 13.14 -11.43
CA MET A 457 -34.01 14.00 -10.69
C MET A 457 -32.57 13.47 -10.67
N VAL A 458 -32.32 12.29 -11.21
CA VAL A 458 -31.04 11.55 -11.18
C VAL A 458 -30.37 11.50 -12.53
#